data_712dc5bb6953c023565f2ecee18b14be
#
_entry.id   712dc5bb6953c023565f2ecee18b14be
#
_cell.length_a   1.000
_cell.length_b   1.000
_cell.length_c   1.000
_cell.angle_alpha   90.00
_cell.angle_beta   90.00
_cell.angle_gamma   90.00
#
_symmetry.space_group_name_H-M   'P 1'
#
loop_
_entity.id
_entity.type
_entity.pdbx_description
1 polymer ?
#
loop_
_entity_poly.entity_id
_entity_poly.type
_entity_poly.pdbx_seq_one_letter_code
_entity_poly.pdbx_strand_id
1 'polypeptide(L)'
;MEQALAKILLIIMLAGGGEANAETGCLALNIYHEARGQSIAGQIAVGQVTLNRVRDSRWPNSVCEVITQGPHRASWKGTGEMIPIRHRCQFSWYCDGKSDKINQPEVYRKIFNLAQILMNQDMIDITSKATHYPADYVQPSWAKTKRRTTKIEDHIFYIWENK
;
A
#
# COMPACT_ATOMS: atom_id res chain seq x y z
N MET A 1 -16.88 23.85 -32.18
CA MET A 1 -16.25 24.08 -30.87
C MET A 1 -16.82 23.18 -29.78
N GLU A 2 -18.11 23.06 -29.66
CA GLU A 2 -18.80 22.29 -28.61
C GLU A 2 -18.48 20.79 -28.62
N GLN A 3 -18.41 20.17 -29.78
CA GLN A 3 -18.04 18.73 -29.92
C GLN A 3 -16.59 18.41 -29.57
N ALA A 4 -15.67 19.36 -29.74
CA ALA A 4 -14.27 19.17 -29.35
C ALA A 4 -14.09 19.24 -27.83
N LEU A 5 -14.79 20.15 -27.15
CA LEU A 5 -14.80 20.25 -25.70
C LEU A 5 -15.39 19.00 -25.01
N ALA A 6 -16.49 18.46 -25.57
CA ALA A 6 -17.10 17.22 -25.05
C ALA A 6 -16.17 16.00 -25.16
N LYS A 7 -15.42 15.87 -26.27
CA LYS A 7 -14.43 14.80 -26.45
C LYS A 7 -13.24 14.95 -25.49
N ILE A 8 -12.77 16.16 -25.25
CA ILE A 8 -11.65 16.41 -24.30
C ILE A 8 -12.11 16.10 -22.87
N LEU A 9 -13.33 16.49 -22.47
CA LEU A 9 -13.88 16.16 -21.15
C LEU A 9 -14.03 14.65 -20.95
N LEU A 10 -14.47 13.92 -21.96
CA LEU A 10 -14.63 12.45 -21.92
C LEU A 10 -13.27 11.72 -21.79
N ILE A 11 -12.23 12.21 -22.48
CA ILE A 11 -10.88 11.66 -22.37
C ILE A 11 -10.28 11.89 -20.97
N ILE A 12 -10.51 13.04 -20.37
CA ILE A 12 -10.03 13.36 -19.01
C ILE A 12 -10.74 12.48 -17.97
N MET A 13 -12.06 12.24 -18.12
CA MET A 13 -12.80 11.34 -17.23
C MET A 13 -12.35 9.87 -17.34
N LEU A 14 -12.02 9.41 -18.54
CA LEU A 14 -11.53 8.04 -18.75
C LEU A 14 -10.09 7.84 -18.22
N ALA A 15 -9.24 8.85 -18.34
CA ALA A 15 -7.87 8.80 -17.81
C ALA A 15 -7.85 8.83 -16.27
N GLY A 16 -8.64 9.69 -15.64
CA GLY A 16 -8.71 9.78 -14.18
C GLY A 16 -9.32 8.54 -13.52
N GLY A 17 -10.30 7.91 -14.13
CA GLY A 17 -10.91 6.67 -13.62
C GLY A 17 -9.97 5.46 -13.67
N GLY A 18 -9.10 5.39 -14.67
CA GLY A 18 -8.12 4.30 -14.81
C GLY A 18 -7.02 4.37 -13.74
N GLU A 19 -6.50 5.55 -13.47
CA GLU A 19 -5.45 5.76 -12.47
C GLU A 19 -5.96 5.54 -11.04
N ALA A 20 -7.11 6.11 -10.68
CA ALA A 20 -7.73 5.89 -9.38
C ALA A 20 -8.04 4.41 -9.12
N ASN A 21 -8.45 3.66 -10.14
CA ASN A 21 -8.70 2.23 -10.03
C ASN A 21 -7.39 1.43 -9.87
N ALA A 22 -6.30 1.85 -10.51
CA ALA A 22 -4.97 1.23 -10.35
C ALA A 22 -4.44 1.44 -8.92
N GLU A 23 -4.52 2.63 -8.35
CA GLU A 23 -4.11 2.95 -6.98
C GLU A 23 -4.93 2.15 -5.94
N THR A 24 -6.24 2.03 -6.13
CA THR A 24 -7.11 1.19 -5.31
C THR A 24 -6.71 -0.29 -5.40
N GLY A 25 -6.39 -0.78 -6.60
CA GLY A 25 -5.91 -2.13 -6.83
C GLY A 25 -4.59 -2.41 -6.10
N CYS A 26 -3.65 -1.49 -6.14
CA CYS A 26 -2.39 -1.57 -5.38
C CYS A 26 -2.64 -1.64 -3.87
N LEU A 27 -3.53 -0.78 -3.33
CA LEU A 27 -3.88 -0.82 -1.91
C LEU A 27 -4.51 -2.15 -1.53
N ALA A 28 -5.44 -2.64 -2.34
CA ALA A 28 -6.10 -3.93 -2.12
C ALA A 28 -5.11 -5.10 -2.14
N LEU A 29 -4.16 -5.11 -3.07
CA LEU A 29 -3.10 -6.13 -3.12
C LEU A 29 -2.26 -6.11 -1.86
N ASN A 30 -1.86 -4.93 -1.40
CA ASN A 30 -1.07 -4.82 -0.17
C ASN A 30 -1.83 -5.33 1.05
N ILE A 31 -3.08 -4.91 1.25
CA ILE A 31 -3.92 -5.40 2.35
C ILE A 31 -4.10 -6.92 2.24
N TYR A 32 -4.31 -7.45 1.03
CA TYR A 32 -4.50 -8.89 0.82
C TYR A 32 -3.27 -9.69 1.23
N HIS A 33 -2.08 -9.30 0.80
CA HIS A 33 -0.86 -10.04 1.12
C HIS A 33 -0.42 -9.87 2.57
N GLU A 34 -0.61 -8.69 3.15
CA GLU A 34 -0.19 -8.37 4.52
C GLU A 34 -1.21 -8.79 5.59
N ALA A 35 -2.51 -8.75 5.30
CA ALA A 35 -3.54 -8.78 6.34
C ALA A 35 -4.81 -9.57 5.99
N ARG A 36 -4.84 -10.40 4.93
CA ARG A 36 -6.08 -11.13 4.58
C ARG A 36 -6.60 -12.07 5.67
N GLY A 37 -5.72 -12.54 6.55
CA GLY A 37 -6.06 -13.38 7.70
C GLY A 37 -6.41 -12.62 8.98
N GLN A 38 -6.27 -11.29 8.97
CA GLN A 38 -6.59 -10.43 10.10
C GLN A 38 -8.08 -10.04 10.09
N SER A 39 -8.58 -9.49 11.20
CA SER A 39 -9.90 -8.87 11.24
C SER A 39 -9.98 -7.67 10.30
N ILE A 40 -11.19 -7.13 10.12
CA ILE A 40 -11.40 -5.89 9.37
C ILE A 40 -10.58 -4.73 9.98
N ALA A 41 -10.46 -4.66 11.30
CA ALA A 41 -9.65 -3.63 11.96
C ALA A 41 -8.15 -3.76 11.60
N GLY A 42 -7.60 -4.97 11.56
CA GLY A 42 -6.24 -5.23 11.12
C GLY A 42 -6.02 -4.85 9.66
N GLN A 43 -6.97 -5.17 8.79
CA GLN A 43 -6.94 -4.81 7.37
C GLN A 43 -7.00 -3.29 7.16
N ILE A 44 -7.88 -2.59 7.89
CA ILE A 44 -7.97 -1.12 7.89
C ILE A 44 -6.63 -0.52 8.33
N ALA A 45 -6.05 -1.01 9.42
CA ALA A 45 -4.80 -0.51 9.97
C ALA A 45 -3.64 -0.61 8.97
N VAL A 46 -3.48 -1.74 8.30
CA VAL A 46 -2.46 -1.93 7.23
C VAL A 46 -2.70 -0.96 6.07
N GLY A 47 -3.94 -0.80 5.63
CA GLY A 47 -4.32 0.16 4.59
C GLY A 47 -3.99 1.60 4.99
N GLN A 48 -4.31 1.99 6.22
CA GLN A 48 -4.05 3.33 6.74
C GLN A 48 -2.55 3.64 6.85
N VAL A 49 -1.71 2.69 7.26
CA VAL A 49 -0.25 2.87 7.25
C VAL A 49 0.25 3.16 5.82
N THR A 50 -0.24 2.43 4.83
CA THR A 50 0.10 2.69 3.42
C THR A 50 -0.28 4.11 3.01
N LEU A 51 -1.52 4.54 3.31
CA LEU A 51 -2.00 5.89 3.01
C LEU A 51 -1.28 6.98 3.82
N ASN A 52 -0.89 6.71 5.06
CA ASN A 52 -0.07 7.63 5.86
C ASN A 52 1.30 7.85 5.23
N ARG A 53 1.92 6.81 4.67
CA ARG A 53 3.17 6.94 3.91
C ARG A 53 2.97 7.82 2.67
N VAL A 54 1.92 7.61 1.89
CA VAL A 54 1.61 8.46 0.72
C VAL A 54 1.49 9.94 1.08
N ARG A 55 0.94 10.26 2.27
CA ARG A 55 0.77 11.63 2.76
C ARG A 55 2.04 12.24 3.37
N ASP A 56 3.05 11.44 3.62
CA ASP A 56 4.30 11.86 4.26
C ASP A 56 5.39 12.04 3.20
N SER A 57 5.95 13.25 3.09
CA SER A 57 6.94 13.62 2.07
C SER A 57 8.23 12.79 2.06
N ARG A 58 8.45 11.94 3.08
CA ARG A 58 9.58 11.02 3.14
C ARG A 58 9.38 9.75 2.31
N TRP A 59 8.17 9.52 1.81
CA TRP A 59 7.81 8.39 0.95
C TRP A 59 7.31 8.85 -0.42
N PRO A 60 7.20 7.93 -1.40
CA PRO A 60 6.52 8.23 -2.65
C PRO A 60 5.10 8.73 -2.43
N ASN A 61 4.59 9.51 -3.37
CA ASN A 61 3.28 10.17 -3.26
C ASN A 61 2.13 9.41 -3.92
N SER A 62 2.36 8.17 -4.33
CA SER A 62 1.32 7.26 -4.84
C SER A 62 1.32 5.93 -4.10
N VAL A 63 0.16 5.29 -4.03
CA VAL A 63 0.01 3.99 -3.35
C VAL A 63 0.85 2.91 -4.02
N CYS A 64 0.79 2.83 -5.36
CA CYS A 64 1.55 1.82 -6.10
C CYS A 64 3.06 1.97 -5.89
N GLU A 65 3.59 3.19 -5.87
CA GLU A 65 5.01 3.43 -5.61
C GLU A 65 5.42 3.12 -4.16
N VAL A 66 4.58 3.45 -3.17
CA VAL A 66 4.83 3.08 -1.76
C VAL A 66 4.91 1.56 -1.60
N ILE A 67 4.04 0.82 -2.27
CA ILE A 67 3.97 -0.65 -2.16
C ILE A 67 5.17 -1.32 -2.83
N THR A 68 5.60 -0.79 -3.97
CA THR A 68 6.71 -1.35 -4.76
C THR A 68 8.07 -0.79 -4.34
N GLN A 69 8.12 0.02 -3.28
CA GLN A 69 9.34 0.68 -2.83
C GLN A 69 10.41 -0.32 -2.40
N GLY A 70 11.60 -0.16 -2.96
CA GLY A 70 12.76 -0.97 -2.66
C GLY A 70 13.85 -0.80 -3.72
N PRO A 71 15.06 -1.29 -3.48
CA PRO A 71 16.13 -1.24 -4.46
C PRO A 71 15.85 -2.20 -5.63
N HIS A 72 16.16 -1.77 -6.84
CA HIS A 72 16.02 -2.54 -8.07
C HIS A 72 17.40 -2.77 -8.72
N ARG A 73 17.50 -3.77 -9.56
CA ARG A 73 18.67 -4.06 -10.40
C ARG A 73 18.23 -4.44 -11.82
N ALA A 74 19.11 -4.30 -12.77
CA ALA A 74 18.86 -4.78 -14.13
C ALA A 74 18.62 -6.30 -14.15
N SER A 75 17.66 -6.71 -14.97
CA SER A 75 17.41 -8.13 -15.22
C SER A 75 18.64 -8.78 -15.88
N TRP A 76 18.97 -9.98 -15.47
CA TRP A 76 20.05 -10.77 -16.08
C TRP A 76 19.76 -11.18 -17.53
N LYS A 77 18.51 -11.06 -17.96
CA LYS A 77 18.07 -11.38 -19.34
C LYS A 77 18.52 -10.35 -20.38
N GLY A 78 19.17 -9.26 -19.97
CA GLY A 78 19.63 -8.22 -20.89
C GLY A 78 18.53 -7.42 -21.56
N THR A 79 17.28 -7.47 -21.05
CA THR A 79 16.11 -6.78 -21.62
C THR A 79 16.02 -5.31 -21.25
N GLY A 80 16.93 -4.81 -20.38
CA GLY A 80 16.81 -3.47 -19.79
C GLY A 80 15.75 -3.34 -18.70
N GLU A 81 15.00 -4.39 -18.44
CA GLU A 81 13.98 -4.43 -17.37
C GLU A 81 14.64 -4.32 -16.00
N MET A 82 14.08 -3.46 -15.14
CA MET A 82 14.48 -3.31 -13.74
C MET A 82 13.62 -4.23 -12.87
N ILE A 83 14.26 -5.11 -12.11
CA ILE A 83 13.59 -6.05 -11.20
C ILE A 83 13.94 -5.73 -9.76
N PRO A 84 13.00 -5.89 -8.79
CA PRO A 84 13.28 -5.64 -7.39
C PRO A 84 14.34 -6.63 -6.85
N ILE A 85 15.19 -6.14 -5.95
CA ILE A 85 16.16 -7.01 -5.28
C ILE A 85 15.42 -7.80 -4.21
N ARG A 86 15.52 -9.12 -4.32
CA ARG A 86 14.82 -10.07 -3.46
C ARG A 86 15.04 -9.79 -1.97
N HIS A 87 13.98 -9.84 -1.19
CA HIS A 87 13.93 -9.61 0.27
C HIS A 87 14.41 -8.23 0.74
N ARG A 88 14.43 -7.22 -0.15
CA ARG A 88 14.85 -5.86 0.19
C ARG A 88 13.75 -4.79 0.01
N CYS A 89 12.53 -5.22 -0.24
CA CYS A 89 11.39 -4.30 -0.40
C CYS A 89 10.77 -3.90 0.93
N GLN A 90 10.10 -2.75 0.94
CA GLN A 90 9.38 -2.24 2.12
C GLN A 90 8.25 -3.19 2.54
N PHE A 91 7.52 -3.73 1.57
CA PHE A 91 6.56 -4.82 1.76
C PHE A 91 7.18 -6.10 1.21
N SER A 92 7.40 -7.07 2.09
CA SER A 92 8.19 -8.26 1.79
C SER A 92 7.58 -9.12 0.68
N TRP A 93 6.24 -9.20 0.60
CA TRP A 93 5.55 -9.99 -0.39
C TRP A 93 5.89 -9.59 -1.82
N TYR A 94 6.11 -8.29 -2.07
CA TYR A 94 6.40 -7.76 -3.42
C TYR A 94 7.69 -8.31 -4.04
N CYS A 95 8.68 -8.70 -3.22
CA CYS A 95 9.95 -9.22 -3.74
C CYS A 95 10.49 -10.44 -2.95
N ASP A 96 9.61 -11.25 -2.37
CA ASP A 96 10.01 -12.49 -1.68
C ASP A 96 10.29 -13.65 -2.66
N GLY A 97 9.97 -13.46 -3.94
CA GLY A 97 10.16 -14.43 -5.02
C GLY A 97 9.07 -15.50 -5.09
N LYS A 98 7.97 -15.32 -4.34
CA LYS A 98 6.77 -16.13 -4.46
C LYS A 98 5.82 -15.53 -5.50
N SER A 99 4.78 -16.27 -5.85
CA SER A 99 3.75 -15.77 -6.75
C SER A 99 2.79 -14.84 -6.00
N ASP A 100 2.55 -13.64 -6.56
CA ASP A 100 1.57 -12.68 -6.06
C ASP A 100 0.14 -12.97 -6.53
N LYS A 101 -0.08 -14.17 -7.08
CA LYS A 101 -1.40 -14.59 -7.54
C LYS A 101 -2.41 -14.59 -6.41
N ILE A 102 -3.59 -14.04 -6.69
CA ILE A 102 -4.72 -14.06 -5.76
C ILE A 102 -5.34 -15.45 -5.75
N ASN A 103 -5.14 -16.19 -4.66
CA ASN A 103 -5.66 -17.55 -4.49
C ASN A 103 -7.05 -17.59 -3.86
N GLN A 104 -7.51 -16.47 -3.28
CA GLN A 104 -8.81 -16.34 -2.61
C GLN A 104 -9.59 -15.15 -3.21
N PRO A 105 -10.17 -15.29 -4.41
CA PRO A 105 -10.78 -14.15 -5.14
C PRO A 105 -11.92 -13.50 -4.38
N GLU A 106 -12.73 -14.27 -3.62
CA GLU A 106 -13.81 -13.71 -2.81
C GLU A 106 -13.30 -12.84 -1.64
N VAL A 107 -12.20 -13.26 -1.01
CA VAL A 107 -11.55 -12.47 0.05
C VAL A 107 -10.97 -11.20 -0.56
N TYR A 108 -10.29 -11.32 -1.71
CA TYR A 108 -9.73 -10.16 -2.41
C TYR A 108 -10.81 -9.16 -2.81
N ARG A 109 -11.97 -9.62 -3.30
CA ARG A 109 -13.09 -8.74 -3.66
C ARG A 109 -13.58 -7.91 -2.46
N LYS A 110 -13.70 -8.53 -1.28
CA LYS A 110 -14.07 -7.81 -0.05
C LYS A 110 -13.00 -6.79 0.34
N ILE A 111 -11.74 -7.16 0.23
CA ILE A 111 -10.60 -6.27 0.51
C ILE A 111 -10.54 -5.12 -0.51
N PHE A 112 -10.84 -5.38 -1.78
CA PHE A 112 -10.90 -4.33 -2.81
C PHE A 112 -11.99 -3.29 -2.48
N ASN A 113 -13.18 -3.73 -2.06
CA ASN A 113 -14.24 -2.82 -1.60
C ASN A 113 -13.79 -2.01 -0.37
N LEU A 114 -13.07 -2.63 0.57
CA LEU A 114 -12.49 -1.92 1.71
C LEU A 114 -11.47 -0.89 1.26
N ALA A 115 -10.59 -1.23 0.32
CA ALA A 115 -9.61 -0.31 -0.24
C ALA A 115 -10.27 0.89 -0.92
N GLN A 116 -11.38 0.68 -1.66
CA GLN A 116 -12.18 1.78 -2.23
C GLN A 116 -12.71 2.72 -1.15
N ILE A 117 -13.20 2.19 -0.04
CA ILE A 117 -13.67 3.01 1.09
C ILE A 117 -12.52 3.82 1.67
N LEU A 118 -11.38 3.19 1.94
CA LEU A 118 -10.20 3.85 2.49
C LEU A 118 -9.64 4.95 1.59
N MET A 119 -9.72 4.78 0.26
CA MET A 119 -9.25 5.75 -0.72
C MET A 119 -10.18 6.96 -0.86
N ASN A 120 -11.50 6.77 -0.68
CA ASN A 120 -12.51 7.75 -1.05
C ASN A 120 -13.24 8.39 0.14
N GLN A 121 -13.02 7.91 1.36
CA GLN A 121 -13.70 8.41 2.55
C GLN A 121 -12.71 8.85 3.63
N ASP A 122 -13.02 9.94 4.31
CA ASP A 122 -12.29 10.37 5.49
C ASP A 122 -12.67 9.47 6.68
N MET A 123 -11.92 8.42 6.86
CA MET A 123 -12.04 7.55 8.03
C MET A 123 -11.09 8.00 9.14
N ILE A 124 -11.53 7.86 10.38
CA ILE A 124 -10.65 8.03 11.55
C ILE A 124 -9.46 7.08 11.43
N ASP A 125 -8.26 7.62 11.52
CA ASP A 125 -7.04 6.82 11.50
C ASP A 125 -6.83 6.10 12.84
N ILE A 126 -7.19 4.81 12.86
CA ILE A 126 -7.06 3.96 14.04
C ILE A 126 -5.61 3.63 14.41
N THR A 127 -4.65 3.94 13.52
CA THR A 127 -3.22 3.74 13.76
C THR A 127 -2.55 4.97 14.36
N SER A 128 -3.27 6.09 14.50
CA SER A 128 -2.73 7.37 14.98
C SER A 128 -1.53 7.86 14.16
N LYS A 129 -1.69 7.90 12.84
CA LYS A 129 -0.69 8.32 11.85
C LYS A 129 0.56 7.44 11.80
N ALA A 130 0.44 6.17 12.16
CA ALA A 130 1.56 5.25 12.07
C ALA A 130 2.03 5.08 10.62
N THR A 131 3.34 4.91 10.48
CA THR A 131 4.03 4.68 9.21
C THR A 131 4.78 3.35 9.18
N HIS A 132 4.85 2.66 10.33
CA HIS A 132 5.55 1.39 10.49
C HIS A 132 4.74 0.45 11.38
N TYR A 133 4.84 -0.84 11.08
CA TYR A 133 4.34 -1.90 11.96
C TYR A 133 5.16 -3.17 11.76
N PRO A 134 5.65 -3.80 12.83
CA PRO A 134 6.08 -5.19 12.84
C PRO A 134 4.95 -6.08 13.36
N ALA A 135 5.07 -7.38 13.17
CA ALA A 135 4.34 -8.35 13.98
C ALA A 135 4.74 -8.20 15.45
N ASP A 136 3.83 -8.50 16.38
CA ASP A 136 4.02 -8.25 17.82
C ASP A 136 5.12 -9.11 18.47
N TYR A 137 5.48 -10.22 17.83
CA TYR A 137 6.59 -11.10 18.24
C TYR A 137 7.95 -10.68 17.63
N VAL A 138 7.99 -9.60 16.80
CA VAL A 138 9.21 -9.08 16.18
C VAL A 138 9.60 -7.75 16.82
N GLN A 139 10.87 -7.60 17.20
CA GLN A 139 11.42 -6.34 17.72
C GLN A 139 12.51 -5.81 16.76
N PRO A 140 12.13 -5.11 15.69
CA PRO A 140 13.11 -4.55 14.76
C PRO A 140 13.92 -3.44 15.45
N SER A 141 15.19 -3.30 15.06
CA SER A 141 16.09 -2.29 15.63
C SER A 141 15.56 -0.86 15.52
N TRP A 142 14.84 -0.56 14.44
CA TRP A 142 14.24 0.74 14.20
C TRP A 142 13.10 1.09 15.18
N ALA A 143 12.46 0.11 15.84
CA ALA A 143 11.37 0.36 16.79
C ALA A 143 11.80 1.26 17.97
N LYS A 144 13.09 1.19 18.34
CA LYS A 144 13.67 2.03 19.40
C LYS A 144 13.75 3.52 19.03
N THR A 145 13.69 3.85 17.75
CA THR A 145 13.81 5.22 17.21
C THR A 145 12.47 5.84 16.86
N LYS A 146 11.37 5.12 17.05
CA LYS A 146 10.02 5.55 16.70
C LYS A 146 9.09 5.48 17.89
N ARG A 147 8.09 6.35 17.90
CA ARG A 147 7.08 6.33 18.98
C ARG A 147 6.01 5.28 18.66
N ARG A 148 5.81 4.36 19.59
CA ARG A 148 4.69 3.42 19.54
C ARG A 148 3.36 4.17 19.65
N THR A 149 2.40 3.87 18.78
CA THR A 149 1.06 4.48 18.78
C THR A 149 0.01 3.55 19.36
N THR A 150 -0.14 2.35 18.79
CA THR A 150 -1.17 1.40 19.21
C THR A 150 -0.74 -0.03 18.91
N LYS A 151 -1.52 -0.99 19.39
CA LYS A 151 -1.48 -2.39 18.98
C LYS A 151 -2.87 -2.78 18.47
N ILE A 152 -2.94 -3.39 17.29
CA ILE A 152 -4.15 -3.93 16.70
C ILE A 152 -3.83 -5.36 16.27
N GLU A 153 -4.50 -6.33 16.89
CA GLU A 153 -4.25 -7.77 16.73
C GLU A 153 -2.75 -8.12 16.86
N ASP A 154 -2.18 -8.72 15.83
CA ASP A 154 -0.80 -9.21 15.82
C ASP A 154 0.22 -8.14 15.38
N HIS A 155 -0.18 -6.88 15.26
CA HIS A 155 0.69 -5.80 14.82
C HIS A 155 0.81 -4.69 15.87
N ILE A 156 2.06 -4.20 16.05
CA ILE A 156 2.35 -3.01 16.85
C ILE A 156 2.69 -1.87 15.91
N PHE A 157 2.00 -0.75 16.06
CA PHE A 157 2.11 0.41 15.16
C PHE A 157 3.01 1.49 15.75
N TYR A 158 3.80 2.12 14.87
CA TYR A 158 4.76 3.15 15.22
C TYR A 158 4.68 4.32 14.24
N ILE A 159 4.82 5.53 14.78
CA ILE A 159 4.99 6.75 13.99
C ILE A 159 6.46 7.16 13.98
N TRP A 160 6.93 7.59 12.81
CA TRP A 160 8.20 8.26 12.68
C TRP A 160 7.96 9.77 12.81
N GLU A 161 8.17 10.32 13.99
CA GLU A 161 7.98 11.74 14.27
C GLU A 161 9.05 12.58 13.56
N ASN A 162 8.66 13.75 13.08
CA ASN A 162 9.63 14.76 12.67
C ASN A 162 10.30 15.30 13.94
N LYS A 163 11.63 15.32 13.93
CA LYS A 163 12.41 16.04 14.94
C LYS A 163 12.40 17.53 14.64
#